data_d2e65d20efeefa07099081407780e9cf
#
_entry.id   d2e65d20efeefa07099081407780e9cf
#
_cell.length_a   1.000
_cell.length_b   1.000
_cell.length_c   1.000
_cell.angle_alpha   90.00
_cell.angle_beta   90.00
_cell.angle_gamma   90.00
#
_symmetry.space_group_name_H-M   'P 1'
#
loop_
_entity.id
_entity.type
_entity.pdbx_description
1 polymer ?
#
loop_
_entity_poly.entity_id
_entity_poly.type
_entity_poly.pdbx_seq_one_letter_code
_entity_poly.pdbx_strand_id
1 'polypeptide(L)'
;NSVPDLHDKFGADFETAYVAYEKKATRGEIKPCRTVQASDLWRKMLTMLFETGHPWITFKDACNVRSPQQHIGVVHSSNLCTEITLNTSDTETAVCNLGSVNLLQHLKTAPDGSGGDAQVLDHDKLKKTVVTAMRMLDNVIDINYYAVKKARDSNMRHRPVGLGVMGFQDSLYELRIPYASQAAVEFADQSMEAICYYAYWASTELAKERGRYASYKGSLWDKGVLPLDTLELLAQARGGYVEVDRSATLDWESLRRKIEQDGMRNSNCVAIAPTATISNIIGVDASIEPCFGNLSVKSNLSGEFTIINHYLVRDLKRLNLWDDVMVMDLKHFDGSLRPID
;
A
#
# COMPACT_ATOMS: atom_id res chain seq x y z
N ASN A 1 8.46 19.98 -27.69
CA ASN A 1 7.29 19.40 -27.01
C ASN A 1 6.04 20.17 -27.43
N SER A 2 5.21 19.56 -28.29
CA SER A 2 4.02 20.20 -28.86
C SER A 2 2.80 20.17 -27.92
N VAL A 3 2.87 19.40 -26.81
CA VAL A 3 1.79 19.21 -25.82
C VAL A 3 2.39 19.17 -24.39
N PRO A 4 3.00 20.26 -23.92
CA PRO A 4 3.79 20.25 -22.70
C PRO A 4 2.96 20.14 -21.42
N ASP A 5 1.68 20.48 -21.46
CA ASP A 5 0.80 20.62 -20.31
C ASP A 5 -0.03 19.37 -20.00
N LEU A 6 -0.11 18.37 -20.89
CA LEU A 6 -0.86 17.14 -20.62
C LEU A 6 -0.31 16.36 -19.44
N HIS A 7 1.02 16.43 -19.23
CA HIS A 7 1.67 15.72 -18.13
C HIS A 7 1.20 16.22 -16.74
N ASP A 8 0.85 17.50 -16.64
CA ASP A 8 0.40 18.14 -15.40
C ASP A 8 -1.12 18.13 -15.20
N LYS A 9 -1.87 17.43 -16.07
CA LYS A 9 -3.33 17.36 -16.02
C LYS A 9 -3.82 15.97 -15.69
N PHE A 10 -5.02 15.90 -15.12
CA PHE A 10 -5.77 14.67 -14.85
C PHE A 10 -7.29 14.96 -14.89
N GLY A 11 -8.12 13.90 -14.93
CA GLY A 11 -9.58 14.03 -14.95
C GLY A 11 -10.12 14.86 -16.12
N ALA A 12 -11.14 15.65 -15.90
CA ALA A 12 -11.82 16.46 -16.92
C ALA A 12 -10.90 17.48 -17.61
N ASP A 13 -9.93 18.05 -16.89
CA ASP A 13 -8.95 18.99 -17.45
C ASP A 13 -8.01 18.30 -18.44
N PHE A 14 -7.61 17.06 -18.14
CA PHE A 14 -6.85 16.24 -19.07
C PHE A 14 -7.66 15.92 -20.32
N GLU A 15 -8.89 15.43 -20.16
CA GLU A 15 -9.78 15.10 -21.28
C GLU A 15 -9.99 16.30 -22.21
N THR A 16 -10.33 17.45 -21.63
CA THR A 16 -10.54 18.69 -22.39
C THR A 16 -9.30 19.06 -23.21
N ALA A 17 -8.11 19.04 -22.59
CA ALA A 17 -6.87 19.39 -23.26
C ALA A 17 -6.50 18.34 -24.32
N TYR A 18 -6.67 17.05 -24.00
CA TYR A 18 -6.37 15.95 -24.91
C TYR A 18 -7.20 16.01 -26.20
N VAL A 19 -8.52 16.19 -26.08
CA VAL A 19 -9.43 16.37 -27.22
C VAL A 19 -9.04 17.60 -28.06
N ALA A 20 -8.66 18.69 -27.41
CA ALA A 20 -8.18 19.87 -28.13
C ALA A 20 -6.89 19.61 -28.94
N TYR A 21 -5.97 18.81 -28.38
CA TYR A 21 -4.75 18.39 -29.09
C TYR A 21 -5.01 17.38 -30.20
N GLU A 22 -5.97 16.46 -30.05
CA GLU A 22 -6.40 15.59 -31.15
C GLU A 22 -6.92 16.40 -32.35
N LYS A 23 -7.74 17.43 -32.11
CA LYS A 23 -8.20 18.34 -33.18
C LYS A 23 -7.05 19.08 -33.85
N LYS A 24 -6.05 19.53 -33.10
CA LYS A 24 -4.83 20.15 -33.66
C LYS A 24 -4.01 19.16 -34.48
N ALA A 25 -3.85 17.92 -34.00
CA ALA A 25 -3.15 16.87 -34.72
C ALA A 25 -3.83 16.54 -36.06
N THR A 26 -5.16 16.43 -36.08
CA THR A 26 -5.95 16.20 -37.30
C THR A 26 -5.78 17.34 -38.32
N ARG A 27 -5.61 18.60 -37.88
CA ARG A 27 -5.31 19.74 -38.74
C ARG A 27 -3.83 19.85 -39.14
N GLY A 28 -2.98 18.93 -38.69
CA GLY A 28 -1.54 18.93 -39.00
C GLY A 28 -0.72 19.95 -38.24
N GLU A 29 -1.28 20.58 -37.22
CA GLU A 29 -0.61 21.59 -36.37
C GLU A 29 0.38 20.96 -35.37
N ILE A 30 0.27 19.66 -35.09
CA ILE A 30 1.14 18.91 -34.18
C ILE A 30 1.90 17.84 -34.96
N LYS A 31 3.24 17.91 -34.93
CA LYS A 31 4.11 16.93 -35.57
C LYS A 31 5.37 16.69 -34.74
N PRO A 32 5.89 15.44 -34.65
CA PRO A 32 5.28 14.21 -35.17
C PRO A 32 4.06 13.76 -34.34
N CYS A 33 3.07 13.17 -34.98
CA CYS A 33 1.94 12.54 -34.30
C CYS A 33 1.59 11.21 -35.01
N ARG A 34 0.98 10.29 -34.27
CA ARG A 34 0.45 9.04 -34.79
C ARG A 34 -0.89 8.75 -34.11
N THR A 35 -1.88 8.41 -34.91
CA THR A 35 -3.17 7.93 -34.41
C THR A 35 -3.16 6.42 -34.34
N VAL A 36 -3.56 5.86 -33.21
CA VAL A 36 -3.72 4.41 -32.97
C VAL A 36 -5.10 4.17 -32.38
N GLN A 37 -5.64 2.95 -32.61
CA GLN A 37 -6.85 2.55 -31.93
C GLN A 37 -6.57 2.30 -30.44
N ALA A 38 -7.36 2.90 -29.57
CA ALA A 38 -7.18 2.78 -28.10
C ALA A 38 -7.31 1.31 -27.66
N SER A 39 -8.25 0.55 -28.26
CA SER A 39 -8.44 -0.88 -28.00
C SER A 39 -7.21 -1.72 -28.35
N ASP A 40 -6.50 -1.39 -29.45
CA ASP A 40 -5.32 -2.11 -29.87
C ASP A 40 -4.13 -1.83 -28.94
N LEU A 41 -3.99 -0.55 -28.53
CA LEU A 41 -2.99 -0.17 -27.54
C LEU A 41 -3.25 -0.88 -26.21
N TRP A 42 -4.49 -0.86 -25.73
CA TRP A 42 -4.88 -1.51 -24.48
C TRP A 42 -4.63 -3.03 -24.54
N ARG A 43 -5.04 -3.69 -25.61
CA ARG A 43 -4.79 -5.12 -25.82
C ARG A 43 -3.29 -5.43 -25.78
N LYS A 44 -2.46 -4.61 -26.44
CA LYS A 44 -0.99 -4.79 -26.42
C LYS A 44 -0.42 -4.65 -24.99
N MET A 45 -0.89 -3.66 -24.22
CA MET A 45 -0.46 -3.48 -22.82
C MET A 45 -0.84 -4.70 -21.97
N LEU A 46 -2.08 -5.20 -22.09
CA LEU A 46 -2.55 -6.37 -21.36
C LEU A 46 -1.81 -7.65 -21.77
N THR A 47 -1.54 -7.85 -23.06
CA THR A 47 -0.75 -9.00 -23.53
C THR A 47 0.64 -9.00 -22.91
N MET A 48 1.32 -7.86 -22.94
CA MET A 48 2.65 -7.75 -22.32
C MET A 48 2.61 -7.96 -20.80
N LEU A 49 1.60 -7.41 -20.12
CA LEU A 49 1.41 -7.64 -18.68
C LEU A 49 1.22 -9.12 -18.37
N PHE A 50 0.42 -9.83 -19.15
CA PHE A 50 0.18 -11.26 -18.98
C PHE A 50 1.44 -12.11 -19.25
N GLU A 51 2.18 -11.80 -20.30
CA GLU A 51 3.36 -12.57 -20.69
C GLU A 51 4.59 -12.31 -19.81
N THR A 52 4.77 -11.08 -19.33
CA THR A 52 6.03 -10.63 -18.68
C THR A 52 5.85 -10.10 -17.27
N GLY A 53 4.60 -9.90 -16.80
CA GLY A 53 4.30 -9.19 -15.56
C GLY A 53 4.50 -7.67 -15.65
N HIS A 54 4.74 -7.11 -16.83
CA HIS A 54 4.96 -5.68 -17.10
C HIS A 54 4.20 -5.22 -18.34
N PRO A 55 3.82 -3.93 -18.44
CA PRO A 55 3.98 -2.83 -17.47
C PRO A 55 3.02 -2.94 -16.29
N TRP A 56 3.39 -2.43 -15.13
CA TRP A 56 2.45 -2.21 -14.03
C TRP A 56 1.56 -1.00 -14.35
N ILE A 57 0.30 -1.08 -13.97
CA ILE A 57 -0.71 -0.09 -14.33
C ILE A 57 -1.14 0.68 -13.08
N THR A 58 -1.05 2.00 -13.13
CA THR A 58 -1.49 2.92 -12.09
C THR A 58 -2.50 3.92 -12.66
N PHE A 59 -3.57 4.17 -11.92
CA PHE A 59 -4.63 5.09 -12.34
C PHE A 59 -4.35 6.50 -11.81
N LYS A 60 -3.79 7.36 -12.65
CA LYS A 60 -3.35 8.71 -12.31
C LYS A 60 -4.47 9.57 -11.71
N ASP A 61 -5.68 9.50 -12.25
CA ASP A 61 -6.82 10.30 -11.79
C ASP A 61 -7.18 9.96 -10.34
N ALA A 62 -7.33 8.68 -10.01
CA ALA A 62 -7.62 8.23 -8.65
C ALA A 62 -6.52 8.65 -7.66
N CYS A 63 -5.23 8.53 -8.05
CA CYS A 63 -4.10 8.97 -7.24
C CYS A 63 -4.19 10.46 -6.91
N ASN A 64 -4.52 11.30 -7.89
CA ASN A 64 -4.59 12.75 -7.70
C ASN A 64 -5.84 13.18 -6.95
N VAL A 65 -7.01 12.63 -7.28
CA VAL A 65 -8.29 12.94 -6.61
C VAL A 65 -8.24 12.61 -5.12
N ARG A 66 -7.51 11.55 -4.74
CA ARG A 66 -7.38 11.12 -3.34
C ARG A 66 -6.11 11.63 -2.66
N SER A 67 -5.23 12.34 -3.36
CA SER A 67 -4.00 12.86 -2.76
C SER A 67 -4.28 13.92 -1.71
N PRO A 68 -3.72 13.83 -0.49
CA PRO A 68 -3.85 14.90 0.50
C PRO A 68 -3.11 16.17 0.09
N GLN A 69 -2.22 16.11 -0.91
CA GLN A 69 -1.36 17.19 -1.38
C GLN A 69 -1.80 17.83 -2.70
N GLN A 70 -3.08 17.77 -3.06
CA GLN A 70 -3.64 18.31 -4.30
C GLN A 70 -3.28 19.80 -4.55
N HIS A 71 -3.08 20.57 -3.49
CA HIS A 71 -2.78 22.02 -3.55
C HIS A 71 -1.31 22.33 -3.90
N ILE A 72 -0.43 21.33 -3.89
CA ILE A 72 1.01 21.51 -4.14
C ILE A 72 1.39 21.13 -5.56
N GLY A 73 0.85 20.05 -6.08
CA GLY A 73 1.24 19.56 -7.39
C GLY A 73 0.56 18.23 -7.74
N VAL A 74 1.00 17.66 -8.85
CA VAL A 74 0.41 16.49 -9.48
C VAL A 74 1.24 15.25 -9.17
N VAL A 75 0.56 14.15 -8.86
CA VAL A 75 1.12 12.79 -8.88
C VAL A 75 1.21 12.36 -10.34
N HIS A 76 2.39 12.45 -10.94
CA HIS A 76 2.60 12.13 -12.36
C HIS A 76 2.68 10.64 -12.61
N SER A 77 3.32 9.92 -11.67
CA SER A 77 3.54 8.49 -11.72
C SER A 77 3.73 7.96 -10.30
N SER A 78 3.68 6.66 -10.15
CA SER A 78 4.07 5.95 -8.93
C SER A 78 5.56 5.56 -8.99
N ASN A 79 6.12 5.02 -7.90
CA ASN A 79 7.41 4.36 -7.90
C ASN A 79 7.36 3.00 -8.61
N LEU A 80 8.50 2.30 -8.69
CA LEU A 80 8.62 1.00 -9.35
C LEU A 80 7.60 -0.03 -8.81
N CYS A 81 7.40 -0.07 -7.50
CA CYS A 81 6.52 -1.04 -6.85
C CYS A 81 5.05 -0.58 -6.73
N THR A 82 4.71 0.60 -7.22
CA THR A 82 3.37 1.20 -7.30
C THR A 82 2.69 1.56 -5.96
N GLU A 83 3.36 1.42 -4.82
CA GLU A 83 2.81 1.76 -3.51
C GLU A 83 2.90 3.25 -3.17
N ILE A 84 3.72 4.04 -3.87
CA ILE A 84 3.97 5.45 -3.58
C ILE A 84 3.30 6.35 -4.61
N THR A 85 2.46 7.26 -4.15
CA THR A 85 1.74 8.24 -4.96
C THR A 85 1.98 9.65 -4.40
N LEU A 86 3.16 10.18 -4.67
CA LEU A 86 3.59 11.52 -4.24
C LEU A 86 3.71 12.46 -5.43
N ASN A 87 3.47 13.75 -5.20
CA ASN A 87 3.67 14.79 -6.21
C ASN A 87 5.15 14.94 -6.56
N THR A 88 5.40 15.24 -7.82
CA THR A 88 6.73 15.53 -8.36
C THR A 88 6.68 16.78 -9.24
N SER A 89 7.82 17.44 -9.45
CA SER A 89 7.94 18.57 -10.36
C SER A 89 9.37 18.69 -10.90
N ASP A 90 9.64 19.71 -11.69
CA ASP A 90 11.00 20.05 -12.12
C ASP A 90 11.92 20.46 -10.94
N THR A 91 11.34 20.87 -9.82
CA THR A 91 12.06 21.29 -8.60
C THR A 91 11.96 20.33 -7.43
N GLU A 92 11.07 19.34 -7.48
CA GLU A 92 10.81 18.40 -6.39
C GLU A 92 10.87 16.94 -6.88
N THR A 93 11.71 16.15 -6.21
CA THR A 93 11.81 14.70 -6.42
C THR A 93 11.26 13.99 -5.19
N ALA A 94 10.26 13.14 -5.38
CA ALA A 94 9.66 12.38 -4.29
C ALA A 94 10.66 11.39 -3.67
N VAL A 95 10.58 11.20 -2.36
CA VAL A 95 11.42 10.27 -1.58
C VAL A 95 10.53 9.33 -0.80
N CYS A 96 10.85 8.03 -0.86
CA CYS A 96 10.18 6.99 -0.08
C CYS A 96 10.86 6.82 1.28
N ASN A 97 10.10 6.98 2.37
CA ASN A 97 10.52 6.67 3.73
C ASN A 97 9.60 5.58 4.24
N LEU A 98 10.04 4.32 4.15
CA LEU A 98 9.16 3.15 4.31
C LEU A 98 9.50 2.35 5.56
N GLY A 99 8.44 1.79 6.17
CA GLY A 99 8.52 0.79 7.23
C GLY A 99 7.32 -0.15 7.11
N SER A 100 7.43 -1.34 7.69
CA SER A 100 6.33 -2.31 7.68
C SER A 100 6.21 -3.01 9.03
N VAL A 101 4.99 -3.07 9.54
CA VAL A 101 4.66 -3.77 10.78
C VAL A 101 4.60 -5.26 10.51
N ASN A 102 5.30 -6.07 11.31
CA ASN A 102 5.09 -7.51 11.32
C ASN A 102 3.75 -7.82 12.01
N LEU A 103 2.70 -8.04 11.22
CA LEU A 103 1.33 -8.18 11.72
C LEU A 103 1.16 -9.43 12.60
N LEU A 104 1.86 -10.53 12.27
CA LEU A 104 1.85 -11.77 13.05
C LEU A 104 2.21 -11.53 14.53
N GLN A 105 3.15 -10.63 14.80
CA GLN A 105 3.56 -10.32 16.17
C GLN A 105 2.56 -9.44 16.93
N HIS A 106 1.47 -9.03 16.29
CA HIS A 106 0.41 -8.19 16.87
C HIS A 106 -0.91 -8.95 17.02
N LEU A 107 -0.84 -10.28 17.08
CA LEU A 107 -1.92 -11.14 17.52
C LEU A 107 -1.76 -11.46 19.00
N LYS A 108 -2.89 -11.68 19.69
CA LYS A 108 -2.94 -12.18 21.07
C LYS A 108 -4.05 -13.21 21.22
N THR A 109 -3.89 -14.10 22.17
CA THR A 109 -4.95 -15.02 22.58
C THR A 109 -5.99 -14.26 23.42
N ALA A 110 -7.26 -14.44 23.10
CA ALA A 110 -8.38 -13.89 23.85
C ALA A 110 -9.54 -14.91 23.89
N PRO A 111 -10.39 -14.90 24.93
CA PRO A 111 -11.58 -15.74 24.97
C PRO A 111 -12.48 -15.52 23.74
N ASP A 112 -12.94 -16.60 23.12
CA ASP A 112 -13.79 -16.58 21.91
C ASP A 112 -15.30 -16.46 22.20
N GLY A 113 -15.67 -16.37 23.46
CA GLY A 113 -17.07 -16.31 23.92
C GLY A 113 -17.80 -17.65 23.91
N SER A 114 -17.21 -18.73 23.40
CA SER A 114 -17.76 -20.10 23.41
C SER A 114 -17.17 -20.98 24.50
N GLY A 115 -16.25 -20.44 25.30
CA GLY A 115 -15.49 -21.15 26.33
C GLY A 115 -14.13 -21.65 25.84
N GLY A 116 -13.72 -21.26 24.63
CA GLY A 116 -12.40 -21.47 24.06
C GLY A 116 -11.59 -20.17 23.95
N ASP A 117 -10.39 -20.30 23.37
CA ASP A 117 -9.48 -19.21 23.07
C ASP A 117 -9.33 -19.05 21.55
N ALA A 118 -9.36 -17.80 21.08
CA ALA A 118 -9.07 -17.44 19.70
C ALA A 118 -7.92 -16.43 19.61
N GLN A 119 -7.24 -16.41 18.47
CA GLN A 119 -6.30 -15.34 18.15
C GLN A 119 -7.08 -14.12 17.67
N VAL A 120 -6.71 -12.95 18.17
CA VAL A 120 -7.30 -11.65 17.78
C VAL A 120 -6.20 -10.60 17.64
N LEU A 121 -6.50 -9.52 16.92
CA LEU A 121 -5.57 -8.39 16.80
C LEU A 121 -5.36 -7.70 18.16
N ASP A 122 -4.11 -7.52 18.55
CA ASP A 122 -3.73 -6.80 19.77
C ASP A 122 -3.60 -5.30 19.48
N HIS A 123 -4.69 -4.57 19.61
CA HIS A 123 -4.74 -3.13 19.35
C HIS A 123 -3.77 -2.32 20.21
N ASP A 124 -3.56 -2.70 21.47
CA ASP A 124 -2.68 -1.95 22.39
C ASP A 124 -1.21 -2.10 21.98
N LYS A 125 -0.79 -3.32 21.64
CA LYS A 125 0.55 -3.58 21.14
C LYS A 125 0.77 -2.93 19.77
N LEU A 126 -0.21 -3.07 18.87
CA LEU A 126 -0.16 -2.47 17.52
C LEU A 126 -0.04 -0.95 17.60
N LYS A 127 -0.85 -0.29 18.42
CA LYS A 127 -0.78 1.16 18.65
C LYS A 127 0.62 1.60 19.10
N LYS A 128 1.20 0.93 20.09
CA LYS A 128 2.56 1.24 20.58
C LYS A 128 3.60 1.11 19.49
N THR A 129 3.54 0.03 18.72
CA THR A 129 4.46 -0.21 17.59
C THR A 129 4.30 0.85 16.50
N VAL A 130 3.07 1.17 16.10
CA VAL A 130 2.80 2.18 15.06
C VAL A 130 3.29 3.57 15.49
N VAL A 131 3.02 3.98 16.72
CA VAL A 131 3.49 5.28 17.26
C VAL A 131 5.02 5.35 17.24
N THR A 132 5.69 4.28 17.64
CA THR A 132 7.16 4.21 17.62
C THR A 132 7.69 4.24 16.18
N ALA A 133 7.11 3.46 15.28
CA ALA A 133 7.50 3.39 13.86
C ALA A 133 7.34 4.75 13.16
N MET A 134 6.22 5.45 13.39
CA MET A 134 5.98 6.79 12.85
C MET A 134 7.03 7.79 13.32
N ARG A 135 7.41 7.77 14.60
CA ARG A 135 8.49 8.62 15.11
C ARG A 135 9.84 8.29 14.49
N MET A 136 10.14 6.99 14.32
CA MET A 136 11.39 6.55 13.68
C MET A 136 11.44 7.01 12.21
N LEU A 137 10.36 6.86 11.46
CA LEU A 137 10.27 7.28 10.06
C LEU A 137 10.37 8.82 9.92
N ASP A 138 9.73 9.58 10.81
CA ASP A 138 9.88 11.05 10.83
C ASP A 138 11.34 11.47 11.13
N ASN A 139 12.01 10.78 12.06
CA ASN A 139 13.43 11.04 12.37
C ASN A 139 14.34 10.75 11.17
N VAL A 140 14.08 9.67 10.40
CA VAL A 140 14.87 9.31 9.21
C VAL A 140 14.89 10.47 8.21
N ILE A 141 13.78 11.20 8.03
CA ILE A 141 13.74 12.35 7.14
C ILE A 141 14.81 13.40 7.49
N ASP A 142 15.03 13.63 8.78
CA ASP A 142 15.97 14.65 9.25
C ASP A 142 17.44 14.19 9.18
N ILE A 143 17.72 12.91 9.41
CA ILE A 143 19.08 12.36 9.52
C ILE A 143 19.59 11.73 8.21
N ASN A 144 18.72 11.55 7.21
CA ASN A 144 19.08 10.89 5.96
C ASN A 144 20.06 11.72 5.13
N TYR A 145 20.92 11.01 4.40
CA TYR A 145 21.77 11.64 3.38
C TYR A 145 21.00 11.75 2.06
N TYR A 146 20.94 12.97 1.52
CA TYR A 146 20.28 13.26 0.25
C TYR A 146 21.32 13.57 -0.83
N ALA A 147 21.49 12.67 -1.79
CA ALA A 147 22.40 12.88 -2.90
C ALA A 147 21.97 14.03 -3.85
N VAL A 148 20.67 14.35 -3.87
CA VAL A 148 20.09 15.36 -4.75
C VAL A 148 19.31 16.39 -3.94
N LYS A 149 19.62 17.69 -4.16
CA LYS A 149 18.98 18.79 -3.43
C LYS A 149 17.45 18.80 -3.57
N LYS A 150 16.92 18.54 -4.78
CA LYS A 150 15.45 18.47 -5.04
C LYS A 150 14.76 17.39 -4.21
N ALA A 151 15.43 16.26 -3.94
CA ALA A 151 14.91 15.20 -3.10
C ALA A 151 14.87 15.63 -1.63
N ARG A 152 15.95 16.28 -1.15
CA ARG A 152 16.00 16.82 0.21
C ARG A 152 14.92 17.88 0.43
N ASP A 153 14.83 18.84 -0.47
CA ASP A 153 13.88 19.96 -0.34
C ASP A 153 12.44 19.45 -0.32
N SER A 154 12.07 18.53 -1.20
CA SER A 154 10.76 17.90 -1.24
C SER A 154 10.48 17.11 0.06
N ASN A 155 11.43 16.24 0.47
CA ASN A 155 11.21 15.39 1.63
C ASN A 155 11.11 16.18 2.95
N MET A 156 11.94 17.20 3.12
CA MET A 156 11.88 18.11 4.28
C MET A 156 10.61 18.97 4.30
N ARG A 157 10.12 19.38 3.12
CA ARG A 157 8.94 20.23 2.98
C ARG A 157 7.64 19.49 3.26
N HIS A 158 7.51 18.25 2.74
CA HIS A 158 6.27 17.48 2.78
C HIS A 158 6.28 16.39 3.84
N ARG A 159 7.43 15.91 4.24
CA ARG A 159 7.65 14.87 5.26
C ARG A 159 6.79 13.62 5.05
N PRO A 160 6.72 13.04 3.83
CA PRO A 160 5.95 11.84 3.59
C PRO A 160 6.64 10.62 4.23
N VAL A 161 5.85 9.77 4.84
CA VAL A 161 6.27 8.44 5.30
C VAL A 161 5.26 7.41 4.82
N GLY A 162 5.68 6.15 4.71
CA GLY A 162 4.84 5.05 4.28
C GLY A 162 4.99 3.86 5.22
N LEU A 163 4.11 3.76 6.20
CA LEU A 163 4.03 2.60 7.09
C LEU A 163 3.05 1.58 6.53
N GLY A 164 3.50 0.36 6.30
CA GLY A 164 2.71 -0.76 5.80
C GLY A 164 2.78 -1.97 6.70
N VAL A 165 2.54 -3.14 6.12
CA VAL A 165 2.47 -4.45 6.81
C VAL A 165 3.32 -5.50 6.11
N MET A 166 3.70 -6.53 6.85
CA MET A 166 4.22 -7.81 6.37
C MET A 166 3.70 -8.93 7.28
N GLY A 167 3.74 -10.16 6.83
CA GLY A 167 3.23 -11.29 7.61
C GLY A 167 1.71 -11.36 7.68
N PHE A 168 1.00 -10.82 6.68
CA PHE A 168 -0.45 -10.90 6.59
C PHE A 168 -0.92 -12.36 6.45
N GLN A 169 -0.31 -13.11 5.53
CA GLN A 169 -0.62 -14.54 5.34
C GLN A 169 -0.32 -15.36 6.59
N ASP A 170 0.81 -15.09 7.26
CA ASP A 170 1.16 -15.76 8.55
C ASP A 170 0.09 -15.50 9.61
N SER A 171 -0.43 -14.26 9.67
CA SER A 171 -1.53 -13.91 10.57
C SER A 171 -2.80 -14.69 10.25
N LEU A 172 -3.14 -14.85 8.96
CA LEU A 172 -4.30 -15.65 8.54
C LEU A 172 -4.15 -17.11 8.92
N TYR A 173 -2.94 -17.70 8.83
CA TYR A 173 -2.70 -19.07 9.31
C TYR A 173 -2.95 -19.22 10.83
N GLU A 174 -2.48 -18.28 11.63
CA GLU A 174 -2.74 -18.31 13.08
C GLU A 174 -4.20 -18.06 13.43
N LEU A 175 -4.89 -17.21 12.67
CA LEU A 175 -6.31 -16.93 12.80
C LEU A 175 -7.21 -18.06 12.22
N ARG A 176 -6.63 -19.05 11.51
CA ARG A 176 -7.37 -20.11 10.81
C ARG A 176 -8.33 -19.57 9.74
N ILE A 177 -7.94 -18.51 9.08
CA ILE A 177 -8.72 -17.84 8.03
C ILE A 177 -8.14 -18.22 6.67
N PRO A 178 -8.93 -18.81 5.75
CA PRO A 178 -8.49 -19.03 4.38
C PRO A 178 -8.26 -17.70 3.66
N TYR A 179 -7.14 -17.56 2.93
CA TYR A 179 -6.80 -16.34 2.21
C TYR A 179 -7.92 -15.88 1.25
N ALA A 180 -8.48 -16.80 0.47
CA ALA A 180 -9.57 -16.52 -0.46
C ALA A 180 -10.95 -16.60 0.24
N SER A 181 -11.16 -15.80 1.28
CA SER A 181 -12.41 -15.77 2.05
C SER A 181 -12.83 -14.36 2.41
N GLN A 182 -14.12 -14.17 2.69
CA GLN A 182 -14.64 -12.89 3.17
C GLN A 182 -14.02 -12.49 4.53
N ALA A 183 -13.77 -13.46 5.40
CA ALA A 183 -13.11 -13.22 6.69
C ALA A 183 -11.68 -12.66 6.53
N ALA A 184 -10.96 -13.06 5.46
CA ALA A 184 -9.65 -12.48 5.17
C ALA A 184 -9.75 -11.02 4.69
N VAL A 185 -10.79 -10.68 3.91
CA VAL A 185 -11.08 -9.30 3.51
C VAL A 185 -11.41 -8.44 4.73
N GLU A 186 -12.24 -8.93 5.62
CA GLU A 186 -12.60 -8.24 6.86
C GLU A 186 -11.39 -8.04 7.78
N PHE A 187 -10.54 -9.05 7.92
CA PHE A 187 -9.30 -8.92 8.70
C PHE A 187 -8.32 -7.93 8.06
N ALA A 188 -8.21 -7.92 6.73
CA ALA A 188 -7.39 -6.95 6.00
C ALA A 188 -7.89 -5.51 6.25
N ASP A 189 -9.19 -5.29 6.15
CA ASP A 189 -9.83 -4.00 6.39
C ASP A 189 -9.59 -3.51 7.83
N GLN A 190 -9.95 -4.31 8.83
CA GLN A 190 -9.83 -3.96 10.25
C GLN A 190 -8.37 -3.74 10.68
N SER A 191 -7.45 -4.59 10.24
CA SER A 191 -6.03 -4.44 10.60
C SER A 191 -5.41 -3.20 9.96
N MET A 192 -5.77 -2.89 8.71
CA MET A 192 -5.25 -1.70 8.04
C MET A 192 -5.95 -0.42 8.51
N GLU A 193 -7.24 -0.47 8.84
CA GLU A 193 -7.93 0.63 9.54
C GLU A 193 -7.19 1.03 10.82
N ALA A 194 -6.85 0.03 11.66
CA ALA A 194 -6.14 0.26 12.91
C ALA A 194 -4.77 0.91 12.68
N ILE A 195 -4.00 0.42 11.71
CA ILE A 195 -2.69 0.99 11.36
C ILE A 195 -2.83 2.43 10.86
N CYS A 196 -3.77 2.69 9.94
CA CYS A 196 -4.05 4.04 9.43
C CYS A 196 -4.42 4.99 10.57
N TYR A 197 -5.37 4.60 11.41
CA TYR A 197 -5.83 5.40 12.53
C TYR A 197 -4.70 5.76 13.49
N TYR A 198 -3.91 4.76 13.92
CA TYR A 198 -2.81 5.00 14.86
C TYR A 198 -1.65 5.77 14.22
N ALA A 199 -1.39 5.59 12.93
CA ALA A 199 -0.38 6.35 12.21
C ALA A 199 -0.76 7.83 12.07
N TYR A 200 -2.01 8.13 11.73
CA TYR A 200 -2.49 9.50 11.65
C TYR A 200 -2.52 10.16 13.03
N TRP A 201 -2.98 9.43 14.05
CA TRP A 201 -2.90 9.91 15.43
C TRP A 201 -1.47 10.22 15.86
N ALA A 202 -0.53 9.32 15.58
CA ALA A 202 0.89 9.56 15.88
C ALA A 202 1.46 10.77 15.15
N SER A 203 1.07 10.98 13.88
CA SER A 203 1.48 12.16 13.12
C SER A 203 0.93 13.46 13.71
N THR A 204 -0.27 13.47 14.29
CA THR A 204 -0.79 14.65 15.00
C THR A 204 -0.02 14.93 16.30
N GLU A 205 0.34 13.89 17.06
CA GLU A 205 1.18 14.04 18.26
C GLU A 205 2.57 14.60 17.90
N LEU A 206 3.16 14.11 16.79
CA LEU A 206 4.42 14.67 16.28
C LEU A 206 4.25 16.11 15.79
N ALA A 207 3.12 16.47 15.20
CA ALA A 207 2.84 17.85 14.81
C ALA A 207 2.74 18.78 16.00
N LYS A 208 2.09 18.34 17.09
CA LYS A 208 2.02 19.07 18.35
C LYS A 208 3.41 19.26 18.99
N GLU A 209 4.27 18.24 18.92
CA GLU A 209 5.61 18.25 19.51
C GLU A 209 6.61 19.06 18.66
N ARG A 210 6.57 18.95 17.33
CA ARG A 210 7.62 19.40 16.39
C ARG A 210 7.16 20.36 15.32
N GLY A 211 5.88 20.70 15.30
CA GLY A 211 5.23 21.53 14.28
C GLY A 211 4.72 20.70 13.09
N ARG A 212 3.78 21.28 12.40
CA ARG A 212 3.18 20.76 11.16
C ARG A 212 4.21 20.70 10.04
N TYR A 213 4.04 19.81 9.05
CA TYR A 213 4.88 19.85 7.86
C TYR A 213 4.68 21.15 7.07
N ALA A 214 5.73 21.64 6.39
CA ALA A 214 5.75 23.01 5.86
C ALA A 214 4.66 23.31 4.83
N SER A 215 4.23 22.33 4.05
CA SER A 215 3.14 22.47 3.07
C SER A 215 1.77 22.03 3.57
N TYR A 216 1.56 22.00 4.88
CA TYR A 216 0.27 21.56 5.48
C TYR A 216 -0.90 22.44 5.06
N LYS A 217 -0.69 23.76 5.02
CA LYS A 217 -1.77 24.72 4.73
C LYS A 217 -2.32 24.54 3.32
N GLY A 218 -3.64 24.35 3.23
CA GLY A 218 -4.35 24.09 1.98
C GLY A 218 -4.47 22.60 1.61
N SER A 219 -3.82 21.70 2.35
CA SER A 219 -3.95 20.25 2.16
C SER A 219 -5.36 19.73 2.46
N LEU A 220 -5.67 18.50 2.08
CA LEU A 220 -6.93 17.88 2.50
C LEU A 220 -7.00 17.75 4.03
N TRP A 221 -5.88 17.51 4.71
CA TRP A 221 -5.80 17.52 6.17
C TRP A 221 -6.20 18.86 6.79
N ASP A 222 -5.70 19.99 6.22
CA ASP A 222 -6.06 21.35 6.67
C ASP A 222 -7.54 21.67 6.42
N LYS A 223 -8.16 21.00 5.44
CA LYS A 223 -9.59 21.11 5.12
C LYS A 223 -10.49 20.14 5.91
N GLY A 224 -9.92 19.33 6.80
CA GLY A 224 -10.65 18.34 7.56
C GLY A 224 -11.14 17.13 6.73
N VAL A 225 -10.58 16.92 5.53
CA VAL A 225 -10.92 15.82 4.64
C VAL A 225 -10.01 14.64 4.94
N LEU A 226 -10.57 13.57 5.49
CA LEU A 226 -9.85 12.33 5.80
C LEU A 226 -9.82 11.36 4.60
N PRO A 227 -8.97 10.33 4.60
CA PRO A 227 -8.91 9.35 3.51
C PRO A 227 -10.25 8.70 3.18
N LEU A 228 -11.12 8.41 4.16
CA LEU A 228 -12.47 7.88 3.91
C LEU A 228 -13.36 8.89 3.16
N ASP A 229 -13.25 10.17 3.49
CA ASP A 229 -14.04 11.23 2.81
C ASP A 229 -13.62 11.37 1.34
N THR A 230 -12.37 11.02 1.00
CA THR A 230 -11.90 11.07 -0.40
C THR A 230 -12.59 10.05 -1.31
N LEU A 231 -13.31 9.06 -0.76
CA LEU A 231 -14.15 8.16 -1.53
C LEU A 231 -15.32 8.91 -2.18
N GLU A 232 -15.83 9.94 -1.53
CA GLU A 232 -16.87 10.80 -2.11
C GLU A 232 -16.30 11.61 -3.29
N LEU A 233 -15.09 12.16 -3.14
CA LEU A 233 -14.40 12.85 -4.23
C LEU A 233 -14.18 11.91 -5.43
N LEU A 234 -13.82 10.66 -5.15
CA LEU A 234 -13.64 9.63 -6.17
C LEU A 234 -14.96 9.26 -6.85
N ALA A 235 -16.05 9.12 -6.07
CA ALA A 235 -17.38 8.86 -6.60
C ALA A 235 -17.84 9.98 -7.55
N GLN A 236 -17.67 11.24 -7.15
CA GLN A 236 -17.98 12.38 -8.00
C GLN A 236 -17.17 12.38 -9.30
N ALA A 237 -15.85 12.11 -9.23
CA ALA A 237 -14.98 12.02 -10.40
C ALA A 237 -15.34 10.87 -11.36
N ARG A 238 -16.03 9.83 -10.87
CA ARG A 238 -16.45 8.63 -11.62
C ARG A 238 -17.94 8.61 -11.95
N GLY A 239 -18.64 9.73 -11.86
CA GLY A 239 -20.08 9.80 -12.12
C GLY A 239 -20.94 8.98 -11.16
N GLY A 240 -20.49 8.81 -9.92
CA GLY A 240 -21.17 8.08 -8.86
C GLY A 240 -20.74 6.61 -8.69
N TYR A 241 -19.91 6.08 -9.58
CA TYR A 241 -19.52 4.66 -9.51
C TYR A 241 -18.32 4.45 -8.57
N VAL A 242 -18.61 4.06 -7.34
CA VAL A 242 -17.63 3.56 -6.35
C VAL A 242 -18.30 2.48 -5.48
N GLU A 243 -17.91 1.24 -5.68
CA GLU A 243 -18.35 0.09 -4.87
C GLU A 243 -17.19 -0.31 -3.93
N VAL A 244 -17.15 0.27 -2.74
CA VAL A 244 -16.20 -0.05 -1.69
C VAL A 244 -16.89 -0.03 -0.33
N ASP A 245 -16.42 -0.83 0.59
CA ASP A 245 -16.83 -0.76 1.97
C ASP A 245 -16.45 0.61 2.56
N ARG A 246 -17.38 1.23 3.28
CA ARG A 246 -17.21 2.51 3.96
C ARG A 246 -17.36 2.36 5.48
N SER A 247 -17.45 1.14 5.97
CA SER A 247 -17.53 0.89 7.41
C SER A 247 -16.25 1.35 8.12
N ALA A 248 -16.38 1.67 9.38
CA ALA A 248 -15.29 2.07 10.25
C ALA A 248 -15.59 1.58 11.67
N THR A 249 -14.58 1.06 12.34
CA THR A 249 -14.71 0.52 13.70
C THR A 249 -14.10 1.42 14.76
N LEU A 250 -13.24 2.37 14.35
CA LEU A 250 -12.55 3.30 15.24
C LEU A 250 -13.16 4.70 15.22
N ASP A 251 -12.88 5.53 16.23
CA ASP A 251 -13.44 6.87 16.39
C ASP A 251 -12.73 7.92 15.49
N TRP A 252 -13.02 7.87 14.20
CA TRP A 252 -12.47 8.79 13.20
C TRP A 252 -12.85 10.25 13.46
N GLU A 253 -13.97 10.53 14.11
CA GLU A 253 -14.36 11.90 14.44
C GLU A 253 -13.48 12.52 15.54
N SER A 254 -13.04 11.75 16.51
CA SER A 254 -12.03 12.20 17.48
C SER A 254 -10.68 12.47 16.80
N LEU A 255 -10.29 11.66 15.82
CA LEU A 255 -9.10 11.91 15.03
C LEU A 255 -9.24 13.19 14.17
N ARG A 256 -10.40 13.42 13.54
CA ARG A 256 -10.68 14.64 12.77
C ARG A 256 -10.50 15.89 13.63
N ARG A 257 -11.14 15.93 14.80
CA ARG A 257 -10.99 17.05 15.76
C ARG A 257 -9.53 17.26 16.18
N LYS A 258 -8.79 16.17 16.36
CA LYS A 258 -7.38 16.25 16.72
C LYS A 258 -6.53 16.82 15.58
N ILE A 259 -6.79 16.42 14.32
CA ILE A 259 -6.10 16.97 13.14
C ILE A 259 -6.41 18.48 12.98
N GLU A 260 -7.65 18.91 13.20
CA GLU A 260 -8.01 20.32 13.17
C GLU A 260 -7.22 21.12 14.22
N GLN A 261 -7.09 20.59 15.42
CA GLN A 261 -6.39 21.24 16.52
C GLN A 261 -4.87 21.27 16.30
N ASP A 262 -4.25 20.13 16.09
CA ASP A 262 -2.80 19.94 16.14
C ASP A 262 -2.17 19.96 14.72
N GLY A 263 -2.91 19.60 13.68
CA GLY A 263 -2.44 19.39 12.31
C GLY A 263 -1.75 18.04 12.14
N MET A 264 -1.00 17.92 11.04
CA MET A 264 -0.22 16.71 10.70
C MET A 264 1.26 17.05 10.60
N ARG A 265 2.13 16.15 11.08
CA ARG A 265 3.59 16.23 10.90
C ARG A 265 4.02 15.71 9.54
N ASN A 266 3.27 14.77 8.98
CA ASN A 266 3.59 14.04 7.75
C ASN A 266 2.45 14.24 6.73
N SER A 267 2.78 14.49 5.47
CA SER A 267 1.78 14.65 4.41
C SER A 267 1.08 13.33 4.08
N ASN A 268 1.83 12.25 4.10
CA ASN A 268 1.37 10.88 3.91
C ASN A 268 1.95 10.03 5.04
N CYS A 269 1.21 9.02 5.51
CA CYS A 269 1.61 8.22 6.67
C CYS A 269 1.70 6.73 6.38
N VAL A 270 0.98 6.22 5.38
CA VAL A 270 0.85 4.78 5.13
C VAL A 270 1.11 4.44 3.67
N ALA A 271 1.73 3.27 3.46
CA ALA A 271 1.92 2.64 2.16
C ALA A 271 2.22 1.15 2.36
N ILE A 272 1.59 0.30 1.57
CA ILE A 272 1.85 -1.15 1.63
C ILE A 272 2.98 -1.48 0.65
N ALA A 273 4.20 -1.52 1.17
CA ALA A 273 5.40 -1.84 0.39
C ALA A 273 5.57 -3.36 0.22
N PRO A 274 6.29 -3.83 -0.83
CA PRO A 274 6.47 -5.27 -1.09
C PRO A 274 7.22 -6.04 0.00
N THR A 275 8.06 -5.41 0.79
CA THR A 275 8.85 -5.99 1.90
C THR A 275 9.74 -7.18 1.54
N ALA A 276 10.13 -7.33 0.27
CA ALA A 276 10.80 -8.51 -0.27
C ALA A 276 12.08 -8.94 0.50
N THR A 277 12.83 -7.97 1.04
CA THR A 277 14.04 -8.25 1.82
C THR A 277 13.75 -8.37 3.31
N ILE A 278 13.02 -7.41 3.87
CA ILE A 278 12.82 -7.36 5.34
C ILE A 278 11.93 -8.50 5.83
N SER A 279 10.97 -8.97 5.05
CA SER A 279 10.15 -10.14 5.40
C SER A 279 10.99 -11.41 5.51
N ASN A 280 11.95 -11.61 4.60
CA ASN A 280 12.89 -12.72 4.67
C ASN A 280 13.80 -12.65 5.91
N ILE A 281 14.26 -11.46 6.29
CA ILE A 281 15.09 -11.26 7.50
C ILE A 281 14.29 -11.60 8.76
N ILE A 282 13.03 -11.20 8.80
CA ILE A 282 12.13 -11.41 9.95
C ILE A 282 11.56 -12.83 9.95
N GLY A 283 11.47 -13.52 8.80
CA GLY A 283 10.94 -14.88 8.67
C GLY A 283 9.42 -14.93 8.58
N VAL A 284 8.81 -14.02 7.84
CA VAL A 284 7.36 -13.99 7.53
C VAL A 284 7.12 -13.83 6.03
N ASP A 285 5.90 -14.07 5.58
CA ASP A 285 5.50 -13.80 4.19
C ASP A 285 5.52 -12.29 3.89
N ALA A 286 5.84 -11.97 2.65
CA ALA A 286 6.03 -10.58 2.22
C ALA A 286 4.70 -9.83 2.12
N SER A 287 4.65 -8.62 2.67
CA SER A 287 3.53 -7.68 2.53
C SER A 287 2.18 -8.33 2.86
N ILE A 288 1.24 -8.24 1.94
CA ILE A 288 -0.09 -8.86 1.97
C ILE A 288 -0.19 -10.06 1.02
N GLU A 289 0.95 -10.54 0.50
CA GLU A 289 0.99 -11.63 -0.47
C GLU A 289 0.62 -12.98 0.18
N PRO A 290 -0.04 -13.89 -0.57
CA PRO A 290 -0.15 -15.27 -0.15
C PRO A 290 1.22 -15.96 -0.13
N CYS A 291 1.37 -17.05 0.61
CA CYS A 291 2.58 -17.88 0.51
C CYS A 291 2.70 -18.43 -0.92
N PHE A 292 3.93 -18.56 -1.39
CA PHE A 292 4.20 -19.01 -2.75
C PHE A 292 3.74 -20.46 -3.01
N GLY A 293 3.79 -21.28 -1.96
CA GLY A 293 3.36 -22.69 -1.97
C GLY A 293 3.72 -23.35 -0.66
N ASN A 294 3.20 -24.55 -0.44
CA ASN A 294 3.55 -25.33 0.73
C ASN A 294 4.98 -25.89 0.67
N LEU A 295 5.48 -26.08 -0.55
CA LEU A 295 6.85 -26.46 -0.83
C LEU A 295 7.34 -25.61 -2.01
N SER A 296 8.47 -24.94 -1.85
CA SER A 296 9.06 -24.10 -2.90
C SER A 296 10.58 -24.10 -2.80
N VAL A 297 11.24 -23.78 -3.91
CA VAL A 297 12.69 -23.58 -3.94
C VAL A 297 12.98 -22.12 -4.20
N LYS A 298 13.74 -21.50 -3.30
CA LYS A 298 14.22 -20.13 -3.42
C LYS A 298 15.68 -20.17 -3.85
N SER A 299 15.98 -19.65 -5.03
CA SER A 299 17.34 -19.56 -5.56
C SER A 299 17.86 -18.14 -5.47
N ASN A 300 19.09 -17.95 -4.99
CA ASN A 300 19.82 -16.70 -4.98
C ASN A 300 21.33 -16.94 -5.22
N LEU A 301 22.14 -15.88 -5.17
CA LEU A 301 23.59 -15.97 -5.35
C LEU A 301 24.30 -16.88 -4.34
N SER A 302 23.69 -17.15 -3.20
CA SER A 302 24.26 -18.03 -2.14
C SER A 302 23.86 -19.48 -2.30
N GLY A 303 22.92 -19.82 -3.19
CA GLY A 303 22.46 -21.18 -3.45
C GLY A 303 20.95 -21.32 -3.57
N GLU A 304 20.50 -22.57 -3.52
CA GLU A 304 19.09 -22.96 -3.55
C GLU A 304 18.64 -23.40 -2.14
N PHE A 305 17.49 -22.89 -1.71
CA PHE A 305 16.93 -23.16 -0.39
C PHE A 305 15.52 -23.72 -0.56
N THR A 306 15.29 -24.94 -0.08
CA THR A 306 13.96 -25.51 -0.01
C THR A 306 13.21 -24.90 1.17
N ILE A 307 12.07 -24.29 0.88
CA ILE A 307 11.18 -23.70 1.87
C ILE A 307 9.92 -24.53 1.96
N ILE A 308 9.57 -24.93 3.17
CA ILE A 308 8.32 -25.62 3.45
C ILE A 308 7.44 -24.75 4.35
N ASN A 309 6.14 -24.77 4.10
CA ASN A 309 5.16 -24.07 4.94
C ASN A 309 5.13 -24.71 6.33
N HIS A 310 5.74 -24.04 7.31
CA HIS A 310 5.85 -24.55 8.68
C HIS A 310 4.50 -24.64 9.41
N TYR A 311 3.50 -23.82 9.02
CA TYR A 311 2.13 -23.92 9.55
C TYR A 311 1.49 -25.23 9.13
N LEU A 312 1.64 -25.62 7.86
CA LEU A 312 1.18 -26.92 7.37
C LEU A 312 1.86 -28.07 8.12
N VAL A 313 3.20 -28.03 8.24
CA VAL A 313 3.95 -29.07 8.97
C VAL A 313 3.50 -29.18 10.42
N ARG A 314 3.28 -28.05 11.09
CA ARG A 314 2.76 -28.01 12.46
C ARG A 314 1.39 -28.69 12.57
N ASP A 315 0.51 -28.41 11.62
CA ASP A 315 -0.84 -28.97 11.61
C ASP A 315 -0.86 -30.46 11.29
N LEU A 316 -0.08 -30.92 10.30
CA LEU A 316 0.06 -32.31 9.98
C LEU A 316 0.64 -33.11 11.16
N LYS A 317 1.64 -32.57 11.87
CA LYS A 317 2.17 -33.18 13.11
C LYS A 317 1.11 -33.30 14.20
N ARG A 318 0.31 -32.24 14.40
CA ARG A 318 -0.78 -32.22 15.39
C ARG A 318 -1.85 -33.30 15.09
N LEU A 319 -2.10 -33.53 13.80
CA LEU A 319 -3.05 -34.52 13.32
C LEU A 319 -2.46 -35.92 13.20
N ASN A 320 -1.17 -36.14 13.54
CA ASN A 320 -0.41 -37.39 13.35
C ASN A 320 -0.37 -37.88 11.88
N LEU A 321 -0.37 -36.92 10.94
CA LEU A 321 -0.29 -37.14 9.49
C LEU A 321 1.10 -36.85 8.91
N TRP A 322 2.05 -36.44 9.73
CA TRP A 322 3.41 -36.10 9.28
C TRP A 322 4.31 -37.33 9.40
N ASP A 323 4.52 -38.00 8.30
CA ASP A 323 5.39 -39.18 8.16
C ASP A 323 6.17 -39.13 6.84
N ASP A 324 6.97 -40.18 6.57
CA ASP A 324 7.78 -40.24 5.35
C ASP A 324 6.94 -40.35 4.08
N VAL A 325 5.73 -40.93 4.14
CA VAL A 325 4.80 -41.00 2.99
C VAL A 325 4.30 -39.60 2.67
N MET A 326 3.80 -38.87 3.65
CA MET A 326 3.34 -37.49 3.48
C MET A 326 4.45 -36.57 2.90
N VAL A 327 5.69 -36.75 3.38
CA VAL A 327 6.84 -35.96 2.85
C VAL A 327 7.13 -36.31 1.39
N MET A 328 7.00 -37.60 1.00
CA MET A 328 7.17 -38.00 -0.40
C MET A 328 6.04 -37.48 -1.29
N ASP A 329 4.80 -37.55 -0.81
CA ASP A 329 3.63 -37.08 -1.53
C ASP A 329 3.70 -35.54 -1.73
N LEU A 330 4.05 -34.76 -0.70
CA LEU A 330 4.27 -33.33 -0.84
C LEU A 330 5.35 -33.00 -1.87
N LYS A 331 6.43 -33.78 -1.95
CA LYS A 331 7.46 -33.60 -2.99
C LYS A 331 6.94 -33.98 -4.38
N HIS A 332 6.17 -35.05 -4.49
CA HIS A 332 5.61 -35.52 -5.76
C HIS A 332 4.59 -34.57 -6.34
N PHE A 333 3.78 -33.95 -5.49
CA PHE A 333 2.70 -33.03 -5.87
C PHE A 333 3.06 -31.55 -5.69
N ASP A 334 4.34 -31.19 -5.66
CA ASP A 334 4.85 -29.81 -5.52
C ASP A 334 4.21 -29.04 -4.35
N GLY A 335 4.03 -29.71 -3.23
CA GLY A 335 3.44 -29.13 -2.01
C GLY A 335 1.92 -29.09 -1.98
N SER A 336 1.23 -29.60 -3.00
CA SER A 336 -0.22 -29.68 -3.02
C SER A 336 -0.73 -30.83 -2.15
N LEU A 337 -1.69 -30.54 -1.27
CA LEU A 337 -2.42 -31.59 -0.51
C LEU A 337 -3.62 -32.14 -1.27
N ARG A 338 -4.06 -31.47 -2.33
CA ARG A 338 -5.30 -31.78 -3.03
C ARG A 338 -5.37 -33.19 -3.64
N PRO A 339 -4.24 -33.76 -4.16
CA PRO A 339 -4.24 -35.10 -4.71
C PRO A 339 -3.93 -36.22 -3.67
N ILE A 340 -3.67 -35.85 -2.41
CA ILE A 340 -3.31 -36.81 -1.34
C ILE A 340 -4.60 -37.27 -0.68
N ASP A 341 -4.84 -38.61 -0.64
CA ASP A 341 -6.02 -39.25 -0.04
C ASP A 341 -5.88 -39.39 1.49
#